data_8e83e4fac5c93287b3950517ec09efb2
#
_entry.id   8e83e4fac5c93287b3950517ec09efb2
#
_cell.length_a   1.000
_cell.length_b   1.000
_cell.length_c   1.000
_cell.angle_alpha   90.00
_cell.angle_beta   90.00
_cell.angle_gamma   90.00
#
_symmetry.space_group_name_H-M   'P 1'
#
loop_
_entity.id
_entity.type
_entity.pdbx_description
1 polymer ?
#
loop_
_entity_poly.entity_id
_entity_poly.type
_entity_poly.pdbx_seq_one_letter_code
_entity_poly.pdbx_strand_id
1 'polypeptide(L)'
;MAKVVVVGGGWAGCAAAISASKAGAEVVILEKTDLLVGLGNVGGIMRNNGRYTACEEAMCLGARELFTITDENATHKNMNFPGHNHATIYNVLKIEPPVRKLIKDMGIEVRIMSRVVDVDCEDNILKAVILEDGEKVEGDSFIDTTGSSGPMGNCSKYGNGCAMCVLRCPSFGGRVSITARCGVHDMIGERASGDFGAFSGSMKLLKESLSEEIQKDLNENGFAVIPLPKELRNEKKLDIKVCQQYALHEFAENIILIDTGHAKLMTPFFNLEKLRSVPGFETACIVDPYSGGKGNSIRYMAVSPRDNFMRAENMKNLFVAGEKSGFYVGHTEAICTGSLAGHNAVRYLANMEY
;
A
#
# COMPACT_ATOMS: atom_id res chain seq x y z
N MET A 1 4.74 -5.84 30.29
CA MET A 1 3.97 -6.38 29.15
C MET A 1 4.98 -6.69 28.06
N ALA A 2 4.73 -7.72 27.25
CA ALA A 2 5.58 -8.00 26.10
C ALA A 2 5.41 -6.90 25.05
N LYS A 3 6.51 -6.47 24.45
CA LYS A 3 6.54 -5.32 23.51
C LYS A 3 6.68 -5.79 22.07
N VAL A 4 5.75 -5.36 21.22
CA VAL A 4 5.77 -5.59 19.77
C VAL A 4 6.12 -4.29 19.05
N VAL A 5 7.17 -4.33 18.23
CA VAL A 5 7.62 -3.21 17.40
C VAL A 5 7.18 -3.44 15.95
N VAL A 6 6.36 -2.55 15.43
CA VAL A 6 5.89 -2.59 14.04
C VAL A 6 6.64 -1.54 13.23
N VAL A 7 7.37 -1.97 12.19
CA VAL A 7 8.13 -1.09 11.32
C VAL A 7 7.39 -0.85 10.01
N GLY A 8 6.88 0.37 9.84
CA GLY A 8 6.02 0.80 8.76
C GLY A 8 4.56 0.93 9.18
N GLY A 9 4.00 2.13 9.04
CA GLY A 9 2.62 2.47 9.43
C GLY A 9 1.60 2.40 8.27
N GLY A 10 1.84 1.56 7.24
CA GLY A 10 0.86 1.30 6.18
C GLY A 10 -0.35 0.50 6.68
N TRP A 11 -1.30 0.13 5.78
CA TRP A 11 -2.45 -0.69 6.15
C TRP A 11 -2.06 -1.94 6.93
N ALA A 12 -1.01 -2.64 6.49
CA ALA A 12 -0.53 -3.84 7.17
C ALA A 12 0.02 -3.54 8.56
N GLY A 13 0.79 -2.47 8.71
CA GLY A 13 1.35 -2.08 10.01
C GLY A 13 0.28 -1.64 11.00
N CYS A 14 -0.70 -0.84 10.56
CA CYS A 14 -1.84 -0.47 11.38
C CYS A 14 -2.65 -1.72 11.82
N ALA A 15 -2.91 -2.66 10.91
CA ALA A 15 -3.62 -3.89 11.21
C ALA A 15 -2.84 -4.79 12.18
N ALA A 16 -1.52 -4.92 11.99
CA ALA A 16 -0.66 -5.68 12.87
C ALA A 16 -0.63 -5.09 14.29
N ALA A 17 -0.52 -3.77 14.39
CA ALA A 17 -0.52 -3.08 15.67
C ALA A 17 -1.85 -3.23 16.42
N ILE A 18 -2.97 -3.07 15.73
CA ILE A 18 -4.31 -3.29 16.29
C ILE A 18 -4.44 -4.72 16.81
N SER A 19 -4.06 -5.71 15.99
CA SER A 19 -4.19 -7.12 16.34
C SER A 19 -3.29 -7.49 17.55
N ALA A 20 -2.05 -7.01 17.58
CA ALA A 20 -1.14 -7.23 18.70
C ALA A 20 -1.62 -6.55 19.99
N SER A 21 -2.12 -5.33 19.91
CA SER A 21 -2.69 -4.60 21.06
C SER A 21 -3.92 -5.32 21.62
N LYS A 22 -4.84 -5.78 20.75
CA LYS A 22 -6.02 -6.58 21.18
C LYS A 22 -5.63 -7.89 21.84
N ALA A 23 -4.48 -8.45 21.48
CA ALA A 23 -3.93 -9.65 22.11
C ALA A 23 -3.13 -9.35 23.40
N GLY A 24 -3.09 -8.10 23.86
CA GLY A 24 -2.53 -7.69 25.16
C GLY A 24 -1.05 -7.28 25.14
N ALA A 25 -0.45 -7.06 23.98
CA ALA A 25 0.91 -6.54 23.90
C ALA A 25 0.97 -5.00 24.05
N GLU A 26 2.09 -4.50 24.55
CA GLU A 26 2.51 -3.12 24.35
C GLU A 26 2.98 -2.97 22.90
N VAL A 27 2.51 -1.95 22.17
CA VAL A 27 2.79 -1.82 20.75
C VAL A 27 3.29 -0.43 20.40
N VAL A 28 4.36 -0.36 19.59
CA VAL A 28 4.84 0.85 18.97
C VAL A 28 4.88 0.69 17.44
N ILE A 29 4.38 1.68 16.72
CA ILE A 29 4.53 1.80 15.27
C ILE A 29 5.62 2.83 14.97
N LEU A 30 6.61 2.42 14.19
CA LEU A 30 7.67 3.29 13.66
C LEU A 30 7.39 3.56 12.17
N GLU A 31 6.96 4.77 11.85
CA GLU A 31 6.67 5.18 10.47
C GLU A 31 7.69 6.23 10.02
N LYS A 32 8.31 6.00 8.87
CA LYS A 32 9.33 6.89 8.33
C LYS A 32 8.81 8.24 7.84
N THR A 33 7.52 8.30 7.48
CA THR A 33 6.88 9.50 6.96
C THR A 33 6.08 10.22 8.05
N ASP A 34 5.41 11.29 7.67
CA ASP A 34 4.53 12.10 8.52
C ASP A 34 3.09 11.55 8.61
N LEU A 35 2.76 10.51 7.81
CA LEU A 35 1.41 9.95 7.69
C LEU A 35 1.42 8.44 7.87
N LEU A 36 0.43 7.92 8.58
CA LEU A 36 0.06 6.50 8.58
C LEU A 36 -0.61 6.09 7.25
N VAL A 37 -1.06 4.84 7.18
CA VAL A 37 -1.83 4.25 6.06
C VAL A 37 -0.99 3.98 4.79
N GLY A 38 0.17 4.58 4.63
CA GLY A 38 1.10 4.30 3.53
C GLY A 38 0.46 4.46 2.14
N LEU A 39 0.48 3.41 1.30
CA LEU A 39 -0.18 3.41 -0.02
C LEU A 39 -1.71 3.57 0.04
N GLY A 40 -2.32 3.44 1.19
CA GLY A 40 -3.73 3.77 1.40
C GLY A 40 -4.06 5.23 1.10
N ASN A 41 -3.10 6.14 1.31
CA ASN A 41 -3.23 7.56 0.95
C ASN A 41 -3.20 7.81 -0.57
N VAL A 42 -3.05 6.76 -1.38
CA VAL A 42 -3.00 6.83 -2.85
C VAL A 42 -4.04 5.92 -3.51
N GLY A 43 -4.29 4.75 -2.91
CA GLY A 43 -5.10 3.70 -3.51
C GLY A 43 -6.58 4.07 -3.66
N GLY A 44 -7.27 4.24 -2.56
CA GLY A 44 -8.67 4.69 -2.53
C GLY A 44 -9.71 3.60 -2.83
N ILE A 45 -9.30 2.34 -3.05
CA ILE A 45 -10.20 1.23 -3.39
C ILE A 45 -10.09 0.14 -2.33
N MET A 46 -11.22 -0.31 -1.79
CA MET A 46 -11.33 -1.42 -0.84
C MET A 46 -12.46 -2.36 -1.26
N ARG A 47 -12.49 -3.59 -0.76
CA ARG A 47 -13.60 -4.54 -0.90
C ARG A 47 -14.00 -4.90 -2.33
N ASN A 48 -13.12 -4.79 -3.31
CA ASN A 48 -13.49 -5.10 -4.69
C ASN A 48 -13.38 -6.60 -5.01
N ASN A 49 -14.28 -7.11 -5.82
CA ASN A 49 -14.33 -8.51 -6.31
C ASN A 49 -14.32 -9.52 -5.15
N GLY A 50 -13.53 -10.58 -5.23
CA GLY A 50 -13.39 -11.58 -4.16
C GLY A 50 -12.89 -11.02 -2.82
N ARG A 51 -12.31 -9.81 -2.82
CA ARG A 51 -11.94 -9.11 -1.58
C ARG A 51 -13.14 -8.64 -0.77
N TYR A 52 -14.32 -8.56 -1.37
CA TYR A 52 -15.57 -8.29 -0.63
C TYR A 52 -15.80 -9.38 0.42
N THR A 53 -15.82 -10.64 0.00
CA THR A 53 -15.99 -11.79 0.90
C THR A 53 -14.86 -11.89 1.91
N ALA A 54 -13.61 -11.77 1.46
CA ALA A 54 -12.44 -11.83 2.36
C ALA A 54 -12.47 -10.74 3.45
N CYS A 55 -13.00 -9.56 3.12
CA CYS A 55 -13.19 -8.46 4.06
C CYS A 55 -14.23 -8.82 5.13
N GLU A 56 -15.39 -9.36 4.72
CA GLU A 56 -16.46 -9.80 5.63
C GLU A 56 -15.96 -10.91 6.57
N GLU A 57 -15.24 -11.90 6.03
CA GLU A 57 -14.66 -12.97 6.81
C GLU A 57 -13.63 -12.45 7.83
N ALA A 58 -12.73 -11.57 7.40
CA ALA A 58 -11.74 -10.95 8.28
C ALA A 58 -12.41 -10.14 9.41
N MET A 59 -13.49 -9.42 9.12
CA MET A 59 -14.27 -8.70 10.13
C MET A 59 -14.92 -9.65 11.15
N CYS A 60 -15.47 -10.76 10.71
CA CYS A 60 -16.04 -11.80 11.58
C CYS A 60 -14.97 -12.45 12.44
N LEU A 61 -13.74 -12.61 11.94
CA LEU A 61 -12.60 -13.15 12.66
C LEU A 61 -11.91 -12.12 13.59
N GLY A 62 -12.45 -10.93 13.71
CA GLY A 62 -12.02 -9.92 14.66
C GLY A 62 -11.08 -8.84 14.11
N ALA A 63 -10.83 -8.78 12.79
CA ALA A 63 -10.01 -7.73 12.13
C ALA A 63 -10.87 -6.64 11.48
N ARG A 64 -11.90 -6.15 12.19
CA ARG A 64 -12.94 -5.27 11.62
C ARG A 64 -12.57 -3.79 11.56
N GLU A 65 -11.70 -3.31 12.41
CA GLU A 65 -11.55 -1.90 12.76
C GLU A 65 -11.21 -1.03 11.52
N LEU A 66 -10.21 -1.43 10.75
CA LEU A 66 -9.78 -0.67 9.57
C LEU A 66 -10.79 -0.76 8.42
N PHE A 67 -11.48 -1.89 8.26
CA PHE A 67 -12.55 -2.02 7.27
C PHE A 67 -13.75 -1.14 7.63
N THR A 68 -14.11 -1.08 8.91
CA THR A 68 -15.19 -0.20 9.39
C THR A 68 -14.84 1.26 9.11
N ILE A 69 -13.63 1.72 9.42
CA ILE A 69 -13.19 3.09 9.13
C ILE A 69 -13.25 3.39 7.62
N THR A 70 -12.83 2.45 6.77
CA THR A 70 -12.93 2.65 5.32
C THR A 70 -14.37 2.76 4.85
N ASP A 71 -15.27 1.95 5.41
CA ASP A 71 -16.69 2.02 5.08
C ASP A 71 -17.36 3.32 5.57
N GLU A 72 -16.98 3.82 6.75
CA GLU A 72 -17.47 5.10 7.30
C GLU A 72 -16.96 6.31 6.51
N ASN A 73 -15.77 6.21 5.92
CA ASN A 73 -15.14 7.26 5.12
C ASN A 73 -15.24 7.01 3.60
N ALA A 74 -16.13 6.10 3.19
CA ALA A 74 -16.37 5.83 1.78
C ALA A 74 -17.09 7.01 1.11
N THR A 75 -16.59 7.42 -0.05
CA THR A 75 -17.30 8.32 -0.97
C THR A 75 -18.39 7.58 -1.72
N HIS A 76 -18.08 6.35 -2.13
CA HIS A 76 -19.00 5.49 -2.86
C HIS A 76 -18.87 4.04 -2.39
N LYS A 77 -19.99 3.31 -2.33
CA LYS A 77 -20.05 1.91 -1.90
C LYS A 77 -20.69 1.03 -2.96
N ASN A 78 -20.27 -0.24 -2.99
CA ASN A 78 -20.80 -1.25 -3.88
C ASN A 78 -20.81 -0.85 -5.36
N MET A 79 -19.71 -0.22 -5.78
CA MET A 79 -19.55 0.23 -7.16
C MET A 79 -19.12 -0.89 -8.09
N ASN A 80 -19.64 -0.83 -9.31
CA ASN A 80 -19.22 -1.70 -10.41
C ASN A 80 -18.67 -0.83 -11.54
N PHE A 81 -17.41 -1.01 -11.88
CA PHE A 81 -16.74 -0.36 -13.00
C PHE A 81 -15.77 -1.36 -13.66
N PRO A 82 -15.20 -1.08 -14.84
CA PRO A 82 -14.39 -2.06 -15.55
C PRO A 82 -13.37 -2.77 -14.66
N GLY A 83 -13.42 -4.10 -14.62
CA GLY A 83 -12.56 -4.96 -13.82
C GLY A 83 -12.89 -5.05 -12.32
N HIS A 84 -13.89 -4.31 -11.83
CA HIS A 84 -14.21 -4.21 -10.42
C HIS A 84 -15.70 -4.33 -10.15
N ASN A 85 -16.05 -5.21 -9.21
CA ASN A 85 -17.39 -5.35 -8.66
C ASN A 85 -17.34 -5.11 -7.14
N HIS A 86 -18.43 -4.59 -6.59
CA HIS A 86 -18.60 -4.35 -5.15
C HIS A 86 -17.56 -3.42 -4.51
N ALA A 87 -16.88 -2.60 -5.31
CA ALA A 87 -15.81 -1.73 -4.79
C ALA A 87 -16.35 -0.68 -3.81
N THR A 88 -15.68 -0.54 -2.69
CA THR A 88 -15.81 0.62 -1.80
C THR A 88 -14.70 1.61 -2.15
N ILE A 89 -15.07 2.83 -2.46
CA ILE A 89 -14.13 3.92 -2.75
C ILE A 89 -14.11 4.85 -1.56
N TYR A 90 -12.95 5.06 -0.99
CA TYR A 90 -12.76 6.00 0.12
C TYR A 90 -11.94 7.21 -0.28
N ASN A 91 -12.15 8.32 0.42
CA ASN A 91 -11.43 9.56 0.18
C ASN A 91 -10.00 9.47 0.73
N VAL A 92 -9.01 9.44 -0.18
CA VAL A 92 -7.58 9.32 0.17
C VAL A 92 -7.02 10.52 0.93
N LEU A 93 -7.70 11.68 0.87
CA LEU A 93 -7.32 12.89 1.58
C LEU A 93 -7.81 12.91 3.03
N LYS A 94 -8.77 12.03 3.38
CA LYS A 94 -9.47 12.04 4.66
C LYS A 94 -9.29 10.77 5.48
N ILE A 95 -8.72 9.71 4.91
CA ILE A 95 -8.68 8.38 5.56
C ILE A 95 -7.65 8.28 6.70
N GLU A 96 -6.55 9.03 6.63
CA GLU A 96 -5.47 8.90 7.62
C GLU A 96 -5.85 9.39 9.02
N PRO A 97 -6.47 10.58 9.21
CA PRO A 97 -6.80 11.09 10.53
C PRO A 97 -7.67 10.14 11.38
N PRO A 98 -8.78 9.54 10.87
CA PRO A 98 -9.55 8.59 11.65
C PRO A 98 -8.78 7.30 11.98
N VAL A 99 -7.91 6.82 11.10
CA VAL A 99 -7.04 5.68 11.40
C VAL A 99 -6.05 6.03 12.50
N ARG A 100 -5.38 7.18 12.42
CA ARG A 100 -4.46 7.66 13.46
C ARG A 100 -5.16 7.82 14.81
N LYS A 101 -6.39 8.35 14.78
CA LYS A 101 -7.19 8.48 15.99
C LYS A 101 -7.49 7.13 16.62
N LEU A 102 -7.97 6.16 15.84
CA LEU A 102 -8.23 4.81 16.33
C LEU A 102 -6.98 4.19 16.98
N ILE A 103 -5.84 4.23 16.30
CA ILE A 103 -4.57 3.68 16.79
C ILE A 103 -4.20 4.29 18.15
N LYS A 104 -4.33 5.62 18.28
CA LYS A 104 -4.05 6.33 19.53
C LYS A 104 -5.06 6.02 20.63
N ASP A 105 -6.35 5.94 20.30
CA ASP A 105 -7.41 5.61 21.26
C ASP A 105 -7.24 4.18 21.84
N MET A 106 -6.59 3.29 21.10
CA MET A 106 -6.22 1.94 21.58
C MET A 106 -4.94 1.91 22.45
N GLY A 107 -4.34 3.07 22.72
CA GLY A 107 -3.10 3.17 23.51
C GLY A 107 -1.84 2.71 22.77
N ILE A 108 -1.89 2.58 21.45
CA ILE A 108 -0.74 2.20 20.64
C ILE A 108 0.15 3.43 20.43
N GLU A 109 1.42 3.32 20.74
CA GLU A 109 2.40 4.37 20.48
C GLU A 109 2.63 4.53 18.97
N VAL A 110 2.57 5.77 18.46
CA VAL A 110 2.85 6.08 17.06
C VAL A 110 4.00 7.07 16.99
N ARG A 111 5.10 6.63 16.41
CA ARG A 111 6.28 7.45 16.13
C ARG A 111 6.39 7.67 14.62
N ILE A 112 5.94 8.81 14.15
CA ILE A 112 6.13 9.29 12.78
C ILE A 112 7.52 9.91 12.63
N MET A 113 8.00 10.10 11.41
CA MET A 113 9.34 10.61 11.10
C MET A 113 10.45 9.77 11.75
N SER A 114 10.18 8.48 11.99
CA SER A 114 11.03 7.55 12.71
C SER A 114 11.50 6.46 11.76
N ARG A 115 12.45 6.81 10.89
CA ARG A 115 13.00 5.91 9.88
C ARG A 115 13.95 4.90 10.51
N VAL A 116 13.61 3.62 10.41
CA VAL A 116 14.53 2.54 10.75
C VAL A 116 15.53 2.36 9.62
N VAL A 117 16.82 2.32 9.94
CA VAL A 117 17.93 2.19 8.99
C VAL A 117 18.76 0.94 9.18
N ASP A 118 18.78 0.38 10.39
CA ASP A 118 19.56 -0.81 10.72
C ASP A 118 18.92 -1.62 11.87
N VAL A 119 19.51 -2.73 12.22
CA VAL A 119 19.02 -3.67 13.23
C VAL A 119 20.15 -4.19 14.13
N ASP A 120 19.79 -4.60 15.34
CA ASP A 120 20.62 -5.37 16.25
C ASP A 120 20.05 -6.80 16.30
N CYS A 121 20.65 -7.71 15.53
CA CYS A 121 20.15 -9.07 15.33
C CYS A 121 21.28 -10.09 15.60
N GLU A 122 21.02 -11.06 16.47
CA GLU A 122 21.96 -12.09 16.84
C GLU A 122 21.24 -13.44 16.99
N ASP A 123 21.82 -14.53 16.50
CA ASP A 123 21.26 -15.89 16.59
C ASP A 123 19.82 -16.01 16.08
N ASN A 124 19.50 -15.30 15.00
CA ASN A 124 18.15 -15.23 14.41
C ASN A 124 17.09 -14.61 15.35
N ILE A 125 17.52 -13.82 16.31
CA ILE A 125 16.68 -13.04 17.21
C ILE A 125 16.96 -11.56 16.96
N LEU A 126 15.95 -10.81 16.58
CA LEU A 126 16.00 -9.36 16.49
C LEU A 126 15.81 -8.77 17.89
N LYS A 127 16.78 -8.01 18.37
CA LYS A 127 16.77 -7.40 19.72
C LYS A 127 16.28 -5.96 19.67
N ALA A 128 16.71 -5.21 18.65
CA ALA A 128 16.34 -3.82 18.45
C ALA A 128 16.37 -3.43 16.99
N VAL A 129 15.61 -2.41 16.64
CA VAL A 129 15.77 -1.66 15.38
C VAL A 129 16.45 -0.33 15.67
N ILE A 130 17.24 0.17 14.72
CA ILE A 130 18.05 1.38 14.87
C ILE A 130 17.47 2.44 13.97
N LEU A 131 17.12 3.58 14.55
CA LEU A 131 16.59 4.75 13.82
C LEU A 131 17.74 5.55 13.17
N GLU A 132 17.40 6.45 12.27
CA GLU A 132 18.36 7.27 11.51
C GLU A 132 19.20 8.20 12.39
N ASP A 133 18.68 8.59 13.55
CA ASP A 133 19.39 9.39 14.57
C ASP A 133 20.26 8.54 15.52
N GLY A 134 20.28 7.22 15.33
CA GLY A 134 21.04 6.26 16.15
C GLY A 134 20.28 5.73 17.36
N GLU A 135 19.04 6.17 17.63
CA GLU A 135 18.23 5.60 18.71
C GLU A 135 17.97 4.11 18.47
N LYS A 136 18.12 3.30 19.50
CA LYS A 136 17.73 1.89 19.50
C LYS A 136 16.35 1.72 20.10
N VAL A 137 15.45 1.09 19.34
CA VAL A 137 14.11 0.73 19.81
C VAL A 137 14.07 -0.78 20.04
N GLU A 138 14.12 -1.17 21.31
CA GLU A 138 14.08 -2.57 21.73
C GLU A 138 12.65 -3.10 21.70
N GLY A 139 12.52 -4.44 21.50
CA GLY A 139 11.26 -5.15 21.52
C GLY A 139 11.46 -6.65 21.68
N ASP A 140 10.38 -7.33 22.08
CA ASP A 140 10.37 -8.78 22.25
C ASP A 140 9.99 -9.49 20.95
N SER A 141 9.18 -8.85 20.10
CA SER A 141 8.83 -9.29 18.75
C SER A 141 8.70 -8.12 17.80
N PHE A 142 8.95 -8.36 16.51
CA PHE A 142 9.01 -7.33 15.48
C PHE A 142 8.18 -7.72 14.25
N ILE A 143 7.61 -6.72 13.59
CA ILE A 143 6.83 -6.94 12.37
C ILE A 143 7.30 -5.99 11.27
N ASP A 144 7.88 -6.53 10.20
CA ASP A 144 8.31 -5.78 9.01
C ASP A 144 7.11 -5.57 8.09
N THR A 145 6.62 -4.34 8.04
CA THR A 145 5.54 -3.88 7.16
C THR A 145 6.02 -2.73 6.26
N THR A 146 7.30 -2.71 5.93
CA THR A 146 7.95 -1.64 5.15
C THR A 146 7.53 -1.58 3.68
N GLY A 147 6.68 -2.50 3.25
CA GLY A 147 6.14 -2.57 1.88
C GLY A 147 7.11 -3.19 0.87
N SER A 148 6.69 -3.21 -0.39
CA SER A 148 7.40 -3.88 -1.50
C SER A 148 7.88 -2.92 -2.58
N SER A 149 8.13 -1.65 -2.25
CA SER A 149 8.53 -0.65 -3.25
C SER A 149 9.97 -0.82 -3.78
N GLY A 150 10.35 -2.05 -4.02
CA GLY A 150 11.64 -2.46 -4.54
C GLY A 150 12.68 -2.79 -3.46
N PRO A 151 13.80 -3.41 -3.85
CA PRO A 151 14.89 -3.72 -2.94
C PRO A 151 15.56 -2.43 -2.46
N MET A 152 16.31 -2.52 -1.36
CA MET A 152 17.18 -1.42 -0.93
C MET A 152 18.16 -1.05 -2.05
N GLY A 153 18.35 0.25 -2.28
CA GLY A 153 19.19 0.74 -3.38
C GLY A 153 18.58 0.56 -4.78
N ASN A 154 17.26 0.33 -4.87
CA ASN A 154 16.53 0.08 -6.11
C ASN A 154 16.81 1.11 -7.21
N CYS A 155 16.82 2.40 -6.85
CA CYS A 155 17.08 3.48 -7.82
C CYS A 155 18.50 3.42 -8.41
N SER A 156 19.49 2.99 -7.64
CA SER A 156 20.87 2.83 -8.13
C SER A 156 21.01 1.62 -9.04
N LYS A 157 20.27 0.55 -8.78
CA LYS A 157 20.36 -0.72 -9.53
C LYS A 157 19.47 -0.78 -10.77
N TYR A 158 18.26 -0.27 -10.68
CA TYR A 158 17.21 -0.43 -11.70
C TYR A 158 16.64 0.89 -12.21
N GLY A 159 17.19 2.04 -11.80
CA GLY A 159 16.59 3.35 -12.01
C GLY A 159 15.40 3.58 -11.09
N ASN A 160 14.47 4.44 -11.50
CA ASN A 160 13.25 4.68 -10.73
C ASN A 160 12.40 3.41 -10.68
N GLY A 161 12.06 2.95 -9.52
CA GLY A 161 11.32 1.70 -9.36
C GLY A 161 10.22 1.73 -8.32
N CYS A 162 9.86 2.93 -7.84
CA CYS A 162 8.86 3.09 -6.79
C CYS A 162 7.76 4.03 -7.26
N ALA A 163 6.51 3.61 -7.15
CA ALA A 163 5.34 4.42 -7.52
C ALA A 163 5.22 5.75 -6.75
N MET A 164 5.96 5.93 -5.66
CA MET A 164 5.92 7.11 -4.80
C MET A 164 7.31 7.70 -4.52
N CYS A 165 8.26 7.45 -5.42
CA CYS A 165 9.67 7.83 -5.22
C CYS A 165 9.87 9.34 -5.14
N VAL A 166 9.15 10.12 -5.96
CA VAL A 166 9.39 11.56 -6.16
C VAL A 166 9.34 12.37 -4.86
N LEU A 167 8.43 12.05 -3.96
CA LEU A 167 8.32 12.78 -2.68
C LEU A 167 8.88 12.01 -1.49
N ARG A 168 8.66 10.71 -1.45
CA ARG A 168 8.89 9.94 -0.22
C ARG A 168 10.37 9.67 0.04
N CYS A 169 11.15 9.27 -0.98
CA CYS A 169 12.57 9.02 -0.79
C CYS A 169 13.38 10.31 -0.60
N PRO A 170 13.19 11.38 -1.38
CA PRO A 170 13.87 12.64 -1.12
C PRO A 170 13.55 13.27 0.24
N SER A 171 12.31 13.14 0.71
CA SER A 171 11.87 13.78 1.96
C SER A 171 12.13 12.93 3.21
N PHE A 172 12.03 11.59 3.11
CA PHE A 172 12.02 10.69 4.26
C PHE A 172 13.01 9.52 4.15
N GLY A 173 13.90 9.57 3.18
CA GLY A 173 14.83 8.48 2.89
C GLY A 173 14.20 7.27 2.18
N GLY A 174 15.05 6.40 1.65
CA GLY A 174 14.67 5.18 0.96
C GLY A 174 14.07 4.12 1.89
N ARG A 175 13.38 3.14 1.30
CA ARG A 175 12.92 1.95 2.03
C ARG A 175 14.11 1.16 2.57
N VAL A 176 14.00 0.69 3.79
CA VAL A 176 14.93 -0.28 4.40
C VAL A 176 14.14 -1.55 4.71
N SER A 177 14.58 -2.68 4.20
CA SER A 177 14.04 -4.00 4.50
C SER A 177 14.63 -4.49 5.82
N ILE A 178 13.79 -4.66 6.83
CA ILE A 178 14.24 -5.12 8.17
C ILE A 178 14.69 -6.58 8.08
N THR A 179 13.93 -7.41 7.35
CA THR A 179 14.30 -8.81 7.13
C THR A 179 15.64 -8.94 6.41
N ALA A 180 15.92 -8.10 5.40
CA ALA A 180 17.20 -8.13 4.70
C ALA A 180 18.38 -7.69 5.61
N ARG A 181 18.14 -6.78 6.55
CA ARG A 181 19.13 -6.41 7.57
C ARG A 181 19.43 -7.55 8.54
N CYS A 182 18.46 -8.44 8.79
CA CYS A 182 18.65 -9.67 9.57
C CYS A 182 19.19 -10.85 8.74
N GLY A 183 19.59 -10.64 7.47
CA GLY A 183 20.13 -11.67 6.60
C GLY A 183 19.08 -12.45 5.78
N VAL A 184 17.79 -12.14 5.93
CA VAL A 184 16.72 -12.72 5.11
C VAL A 184 16.50 -11.83 3.89
N HIS A 185 17.16 -12.16 2.78
CA HIS A 185 17.17 -11.32 1.59
C HIS A 185 15.82 -11.29 0.86
N ASP A 186 15.44 -10.12 0.38
CA ASP A 186 14.23 -9.94 -0.41
C ASP A 186 14.33 -10.71 -1.75
N MET A 187 13.27 -11.42 -2.11
CA MET A 187 13.04 -11.94 -3.45
C MET A 187 12.45 -10.85 -4.32
N ILE A 188 13.01 -10.64 -5.52
CA ILE A 188 12.55 -9.62 -6.46
C ILE A 188 11.60 -10.27 -7.45
N GLY A 189 10.42 -9.67 -7.64
CA GLY A 189 9.42 -10.13 -8.61
C GLY A 189 9.94 -9.99 -10.04
N GLU A 190 9.96 -11.11 -10.75
CA GLU A 190 10.33 -11.23 -12.16
C GLU A 190 9.09 -11.62 -12.96
N ARG A 191 8.90 -11.01 -14.14
CA ARG A 191 7.83 -11.36 -15.06
C ARG A 191 8.20 -12.61 -15.86
N ALA A 192 7.20 -13.29 -16.43
CA ALA A 192 7.41 -14.46 -17.28
C ALA A 192 8.35 -14.19 -18.49
N SER A 193 8.51 -12.93 -18.89
CA SER A 193 9.47 -12.50 -19.92
C SER A 193 10.92 -12.43 -19.45
N GLY A 194 11.21 -12.64 -18.16
CA GLY A 194 12.53 -12.43 -17.58
C GLY A 194 12.82 -10.98 -17.17
N ASP A 195 11.89 -10.06 -17.41
CA ASP A 195 12.08 -8.66 -17.04
C ASP A 195 11.65 -8.38 -15.60
N PHE A 196 12.29 -7.41 -14.98
CA PHE A 196 11.93 -6.92 -13.64
C PHE A 196 11.01 -5.70 -13.71
N GLY A 197 10.16 -5.59 -12.68
CA GLY A 197 9.26 -4.48 -12.52
C GLY A 197 7.99 -4.60 -13.37
N ALA A 198 6.97 -3.90 -12.92
CA ALA A 198 5.66 -3.89 -13.54
C ALA A 198 5.01 -2.50 -13.48
N PHE A 199 4.13 -2.23 -14.45
CA PHE A 199 3.46 -0.94 -14.56
C PHE A 199 2.38 -0.80 -13.48
N SER A 200 2.56 0.14 -12.57
CA SER A 200 1.71 0.30 -11.37
C SER A 200 1.55 1.76 -10.98
N GLY A 201 0.50 2.04 -10.24
CA GLY A 201 0.18 3.37 -9.74
C GLY A 201 -0.98 4.03 -10.47
N SER A 202 -1.18 5.29 -10.22
CA SER A 202 -2.25 6.12 -10.80
C SER A 202 -1.83 7.58 -10.81
N MET A 203 -2.36 8.35 -11.75
CA MET A 203 -2.33 9.81 -11.69
C MET A 203 -3.57 10.31 -10.97
N LYS A 204 -3.48 11.50 -10.37
CA LYS A 204 -4.64 12.17 -9.78
C LYS A 204 -4.78 13.56 -10.36
N LEU A 205 -5.99 13.86 -10.78
CA LEU A 205 -6.36 15.12 -11.39
C LEU A 205 -7.24 15.91 -10.43
N LEU A 206 -7.12 17.22 -10.48
CA LEU A 206 -8.05 18.12 -9.83
C LEU A 206 -9.43 17.91 -10.48
N LYS A 207 -10.42 17.47 -9.71
CA LYS A 207 -11.76 17.16 -10.23
C LYS A 207 -12.39 18.36 -10.92
N GLU A 208 -12.24 19.53 -10.35
CA GLU A 208 -12.76 20.81 -10.82
C GLU A 208 -12.08 21.29 -12.13
N SER A 209 -10.98 20.66 -12.52
CA SER A 209 -10.31 20.96 -13.81
C SER A 209 -10.83 20.14 -15.00
N LEU A 210 -11.81 19.28 -14.76
CA LEU A 210 -12.44 18.44 -15.77
C LEU A 210 -13.78 19.05 -16.20
N SER A 211 -14.34 18.59 -17.33
CA SER A 211 -15.65 19.05 -17.79
C SER A 211 -16.75 18.75 -16.75
N GLU A 212 -17.83 19.54 -16.78
CA GLU A 212 -18.98 19.37 -15.88
C GLU A 212 -19.61 17.99 -16.01
N GLU A 213 -19.63 17.40 -17.21
CA GLU A 213 -20.14 16.07 -17.46
C GLU A 213 -19.31 15.01 -16.73
N ILE A 214 -17.96 15.07 -16.83
CA ILE A 214 -17.08 14.16 -16.13
C ILE A 214 -17.19 14.35 -14.61
N GLN A 215 -17.27 15.59 -14.12
CA GLN A 215 -17.48 15.87 -12.71
C GLN A 215 -18.80 15.29 -12.20
N LYS A 216 -19.87 15.40 -12.98
CA LYS A 216 -21.18 14.84 -12.65
C LYS A 216 -21.10 13.32 -12.52
N ASP A 217 -20.52 12.63 -13.51
CA ASP A 217 -20.34 11.17 -13.46
C ASP A 217 -19.55 10.74 -12.23
N LEU A 218 -18.45 11.42 -11.92
CA LEU A 218 -17.66 11.13 -10.72
C LEU A 218 -18.44 11.33 -9.42
N ASN A 219 -19.24 12.39 -9.34
CA ASN A 219 -20.01 12.69 -8.13
C ASN A 219 -21.21 11.75 -7.93
N GLU A 220 -21.91 11.39 -9.01
CA GLU A 220 -23.13 10.58 -8.95
C GLU A 220 -22.83 9.07 -8.97
N ASN A 221 -21.90 8.66 -9.86
CA ASN A 221 -21.60 7.25 -10.11
C ASN A 221 -20.31 6.78 -9.44
N GLY A 222 -19.46 7.71 -8.99
CA GLY A 222 -18.15 7.43 -8.41
C GLY A 222 -17.05 7.10 -9.41
N PHE A 223 -17.38 6.97 -10.70
CA PHE A 223 -16.43 6.74 -11.78
C PHE A 223 -16.92 7.37 -13.08
N ALA A 224 -15.99 7.57 -14.02
CA ALA A 224 -16.29 7.97 -15.39
C ALA A 224 -15.44 7.14 -16.37
N VAL A 225 -16.02 6.79 -17.52
CA VAL A 225 -15.35 6.05 -18.60
C VAL A 225 -15.39 6.90 -19.86
N ILE A 226 -14.25 7.40 -20.30
CA ILE A 226 -14.14 8.31 -21.42
C ILE A 226 -13.36 7.62 -22.55
N PRO A 227 -13.96 7.42 -23.76
CA PRO A 227 -13.29 6.79 -24.88
C PRO A 227 -12.05 7.56 -25.32
N LEU A 228 -10.94 6.85 -25.51
CA LEU A 228 -9.71 7.41 -26.08
C LEU A 228 -9.78 7.49 -27.61
N PRO A 229 -9.31 8.58 -28.21
CA PRO A 229 -8.99 8.62 -29.63
C PRO A 229 -8.07 7.45 -30.02
N LYS A 230 -8.26 6.88 -31.21
CA LYS A 230 -7.53 5.68 -31.63
C LYS A 230 -6.01 5.82 -31.54
N GLU A 231 -5.47 6.98 -31.85
CA GLU A 231 -4.06 7.31 -31.80
C GLU A 231 -3.45 7.36 -30.40
N LEU A 232 -4.30 7.46 -29.36
CA LEU A 232 -3.85 7.47 -27.95
C LEU A 232 -3.99 6.10 -27.27
N ARG A 233 -4.63 5.13 -27.92
CA ARG A 233 -4.79 3.77 -27.39
C ARG A 233 -3.45 3.05 -27.32
N ASN A 234 -3.24 2.27 -26.26
CA ASN A 234 -1.99 1.53 -26.06
C ASN A 234 -2.22 0.21 -25.35
N GLU A 235 -2.43 -0.84 -26.10
CA GLU A 235 -2.63 -2.20 -25.61
C GLU A 235 -1.35 -2.82 -25.02
N LYS A 236 -0.16 -2.44 -25.51
CA LYS A 236 1.13 -2.96 -25.01
C LYS A 236 1.36 -2.71 -23.52
N LYS A 237 0.63 -1.77 -22.92
CA LYS A 237 0.69 -1.50 -21.47
C LYS A 237 -0.01 -2.60 -20.65
N LEU A 238 -0.91 -3.37 -21.24
CA LEU A 238 -1.68 -4.39 -20.53
C LEU A 238 -0.78 -5.53 -20.05
N ASP A 239 0.16 -5.95 -20.87
CA ASP A 239 1.07 -7.08 -20.60
C ASP A 239 2.02 -6.85 -19.41
N ILE A 240 2.24 -5.60 -19.04
CA ILE A 240 3.17 -5.22 -17.97
C ILE A 240 2.47 -4.68 -16.71
N LYS A 241 1.14 -4.82 -16.62
CA LYS A 241 0.38 -4.41 -15.42
C LYS A 241 0.67 -5.32 -14.23
N VAL A 242 0.84 -4.74 -13.05
CA VAL A 242 0.99 -5.50 -11.79
C VAL A 242 -0.28 -6.29 -11.49
N CYS A 243 -1.43 -5.64 -11.59
CA CYS A 243 -2.72 -6.24 -11.26
C CYS A 243 -3.49 -6.56 -12.53
N GLN A 244 -3.85 -7.83 -12.71
CA GLN A 244 -4.59 -8.31 -13.88
C GLN A 244 -6.00 -7.71 -14.00
N GLN A 245 -6.59 -7.22 -12.91
CA GLN A 245 -7.85 -6.47 -12.93
C GLN A 245 -7.79 -5.18 -13.77
N TYR A 246 -6.59 -4.65 -14.00
CA TYR A 246 -6.33 -3.49 -14.84
C TYR A 246 -5.72 -3.85 -16.21
N ALA A 247 -5.60 -5.14 -16.51
CA ALA A 247 -5.08 -5.66 -17.78
C ALA A 247 -6.21 -6.00 -18.77
N LEU A 248 -7.32 -5.26 -18.71
CA LEU A 248 -8.47 -5.43 -19.59
C LEU A 248 -8.40 -4.42 -20.75
N HIS A 249 -8.97 -4.77 -21.90
CA HIS A 249 -9.00 -3.91 -23.10
C HIS A 249 -9.64 -2.55 -22.82
N GLU A 250 -10.62 -2.49 -21.93
CA GLU A 250 -11.27 -1.26 -21.51
C GLU A 250 -10.29 -0.22 -20.97
N PHE A 251 -9.20 -0.65 -20.30
CA PHE A 251 -8.14 0.24 -19.80
C PHE A 251 -7.13 0.67 -20.88
N ALA A 252 -7.11 0.03 -22.04
CA ALA A 252 -6.33 0.46 -23.19
C ALA A 252 -7.11 1.41 -24.10
N GLU A 253 -8.42 1.24 -24.18
CA GLU A 253 -9.33 1.96 -25.07
C GLU A 253 -9.96 3.20 -24.44
N ASN A 254 -9.98 3.29 -23.11
CA ASN A 254 -10.64 4.36 -22.37
C ASN A 254 -9.73 4.99 -21.32
N ILE A 255 -10.03 6.22 -20.97
CA ILE A 255 -9.67 6.81 -19.69
C ILE A 255 -10.73 6.38 -18.68
N ILE A 256 -10.29 5.72 -17.61
CA ILE A 256 -11.16 5.37 -16.49
C ILE A 256 -10.74 6.22 -15.31
N LEU A 257 -11.67 7.01 -14.80
CA LEU A 257 -11.52 7.85 -13.61
C LEU A 257 -12.33 7.29 -12.46
N ILE A 258 -11.84 7.46 -11.25
CA ILE A 258 -12.52 7.07 -10.01
C ILE A 258 -12.47 8.23 -9.01
N ASP A 259 -13.58 8.47 -8.31
CA ASP A 259 -13.67 9.52 -7.28
C ASP A 259 -13.08 9.08 -5.95
N THR A 260 -11.80 9.31 -5.76
CA THR A 260 -11.10 9.07 -4.49
C THR A 260 -10.85 10.35 -3.68
N GLY A 261 -11.68 11.38 -3.88
CA GLY A 261 -11.46 12.75 -3.40
C GLY A 261 -10.77 13.63 -4.46
N HIS A 262 -9.94 13.05 -5.28
CA HIS A 262 -9.49 13.56 -6.58
C HIS A 262 -10.07 12.69 -7.69
N ALA A 263 -10.04 13.15 -8.93
CA ALA A 263 -10.29 12.31 -10.09
C ALA A 263 -9.05 11.42 -10.33
N LYS A 264 -9.11 10.18 -9.82
CA LYS A 264 -8.03 9.20 -9.95
C LYS A 264 -8.07 8.56 -11.32
N LEU A 265 -7.07 8.87 -12.15
CA LEU A 265 -6.87 8.26 -13.46
C LEU A 265 -6.21 6.88 -13.26
N MET A 266 -6.85 5.81 -13.77
CA MET A 266 -6.44 4.42 -13.56
C MET A 266 -5.25 4.01 -14.45
N THR A 267 -4.32 4.93 -14.66
CA THR A 267 -3.02 4.67 -15.28
C THR A 267 -1.93 5.46 -14.56
N PRO A 268 -0.75 4.88 -14.34
CA PRO A 268 0.32 5.54 -13.58
C PRO A 268 0.97 6.71 -14.30
N PHE A 269 0.83 6.78 -15.62
CA PHE A 269 1.39 7.87 -16.41
C PHE A 269 0.54 8.13 -17.67
N PHE A 270 0.21 9.38 -17.89
CA PHE A 270 -0.34 9.91 -19.13
C PHE A 270 0.29 11.28 -19.40
N ASN A 271 0.76 11.51 -20.63
CA ASN A 271 1.32 12.82 -20.99
C ASN A 271 0.22 13.88 -20.89
N LEU A 272 0.47 14.99 -20.18
CA LEU A 272 -0.55 16.00 -19.89
C LEU A 272 -1.06 16.70 -21.15
N GLU A 273 -0.19 17.00 -22.11
CA GLU A 273 -0.59 17.64 -23.38
C GLU A 273 -1.51 16.72 -24.19
N LYS A 274 -1.18 15.43 -24.25
CA LYS A 274 -2.04 14.42 -24.89
C LYS A 274 -3.34 14.22 -24.13
N LEU A 275 -3.31 14.27 -22.79
CA LEU A 275 -4.52 14.20 -21.98
C LEU A 275 -5.45 15.37 -22.30
N ARG A 276 -4.91 16.58 -22.38
CA ARG A 276 -5.66 17.81 -22.71
C ARG A 276 -6.21 17.84 -24.14
N SER A 277 -5.76 16.97 -25.03
CA SER A 277 -6.37 16.80 -26.34
C SER A 277 -7.60 15.89 -26.35
N VAL A 278 -7.92 15.25 -25.23
CA VAL A 278 -9.13 14.42 -25.07
C VAL A 278 -10.30 15.31 -24.62
N PRO A 279 -11.48 15.21 -25.25
CA PRO A 279 -12.65 16.00 -24.85
C PRO A 279 -12.96 15.87 -23.36
N GLY A 280 -13.17 16.99 -22.70
CA GLY A 280 -13.43 17.08 -21.25
C GLY A 280 -12.19 17.18 -20.36
N PHE A 281 -10.97 17.17 -20.96
CA PHE A 281 -9.71 17.29 -20.23
C PHE A 281 -8.89 18.53 -20.61
N GLU A 282 -9.46 19.46 -21.33
CA GLU A 282 -8.75 20.61 -21.92
C GLU A 282 -7.99 21.43 -20.86
N THR A 283 -8.55 21.52 -19.67
CA THR A 283 -7.99 22.26 -18.52
C THR A 283 -7.44 21.34 -17.42
N ALA A 284 -7.30 20.03 -17.70
CA ALA A 284 -6.88 19.05 -16.71
C ALA A 284 -5.59 19.45 -15.99
N CYS A 285 -5.63 19.35 -14.66
CA CYS A 285 -4.52 19.64 -13.75
C CYS A 285 -4.12 18.38 -12.96
N ILE A 286 -2.82 18.06 -12.94
CA ILE A 286 -2.27 17.01 -12.08
C ILE A 286 -2.08 17.58 -10.68
N VAL A 287 -2.66 16.91 -9.66
CA VAL A 287 -2.57 17.34 -8.26
C VAL A 287 -1.75 16.40 -7.40
N ASP A 288 -1.45 15.21 -7.89
CA ASP A 288 -0.67 14.23 -7.14
C ASP A 288 0.80 14.27 -7.56
N PRO A 289 1.69 14.78 -6.71
CA PRO A 289 3.12 14.81 -7.01
C PRO A 289 3.74 13.42 -7.14
N TYR A 290 3.03 12.36 -6.70
CA TYR A 290 3.44 10.98 -6.90
C TYR A 290 3.16 10.45 -8.31
N SER A 291 2.39 11.16 -9.07
CA SER A 291 2.14 10.86 -10.49
C SER A 291 3.34 11.15 -11.38
N GLY A 292 4.55 10.96 -10.87
CA GLY A 292 5.79 11.26 -11.56
C GLY A 292 5.84 10.75 -13.01
N GLY A 293 6.93 10.99 -13.70
CA GLY A 293 7.09 10.59 -15.09
C GLY A 293 7.11 9.08 -15.30
N LYS A 294 7.35 8.65 -16.52
CA LYS A 294 7.37 7.24 -16.95
C LYS A 294 8.23 6.33 -16.03
N GLY A 295 9.36 6.81 -15.53
CA GLY A 295 10.24 6.07 -14.64
C GLY A 295 9.61 5.71 -13.30
N ASN A 296 8.82 6.60 -12.72
CA ASN A 296 8.12 6.37 -11.45
C ASN A 296 6.90 5.44 -11.57
N SER A 297 6.54 5.09 -12.80
CA SER A 297 5.41 4.20 -13.09
C SER A 297 5.78 2.71 -13.10
N ILE A 298 7.05 2.38 -13.00
CA ILE A 298 7.55 1.01 -12.92
C ILE A 298 7.82 0.66 -11.47
N ARG A 299 7.14 -0.37 -10.98
CA ARG A 299 7.26 -0.87 -9.62
C ARG A 299 8.02 -2.19 -9.59
N TYR A 300 9.10 -2.22 -8.84
CA TYR A 300 9.83 -3.44 -8.55
C TYR A 300 9.32 -3.99 -7.21
N MET A 301 8.70 -5.15 -7.23
CA MET A 301 8.23 -5.79 -6.01
C MET A 301 9.36 -6.58 -5.38
N ALA A 302 9.56 -6.37 -4.08
CA ALA A 302 10.51 -7.10 -3.28
C ALA A 302 9.80 -7.67 -2.06
N VAL A 303 9.81 -8.98 -1.91
CA VAL A 303 9.11 -9.69 -0.84
C VAL A 303 10.08 -10.49 -0.01
N SER A 304 9.79 -10.65 1.27
CA SER A 304 10.61 -11.45 2.17
C SER A 304 10.12 -12.90 2.21
N PRO A 305 11.02 -13.88 2.12
CA PRO A 305 10.71 -15.26 2.42
C PRO A 305 10.14 -15.40 3.84
N ARG A 306 9.05 -16.16 3.96
CA ARG A 306 8.35 -16.35 5.24
C ARG A 306 7.56 -17.65 5.25
N ASP A 307 7.18 -18.12 6.42
CA ASP A 307 6.25 -19.25 6.60
C ASP A 307 4.77 -18.82 6.50
N ASN A 308 3.86 -19.78 6.60
CA ASN A 308 2.41 -19.51 6.54
C ASN A 308 1.88 -18.73 7.75
N PHE A 309 2.65 -18.64 8.82
CA PHE A 309 2.32 -17.89 10.02
C PHE A 309 2.81 -16.44 9.99
N MET A 310 3.27 -15.97 8.83
CA MET A 310 3.88 -14.64 8.61
C MET A 310 5.24 -14.46 9.28
N ARG A 311 5.89 -15.49 9.79
CA ARG A 311 7.22 -15.38 10.38
C ARG A 311 8.28 -15.43 9.27
N ALA A 312 9.23 -14.49 9.31
CA ALA A 312 10.34 -14.43 8.37
C ALA A 312 11.18 -15.72 8.43
N GLU A 313 11.65 -16.20 7.29
CA GLU A 313 12.41 -17.43 7.18
C GLU A 313 13.66 -17.39 8.11
N ASN A 314 13.91 -18.48 8.82
CA ASN A 314 14.99 -18.62 9.79
C ASN A 314 14.99 -17.63 10.97
N MET A 315 14.01 -16.75 11.10
CA MET A 315 13.91 -15.84 12.23
C MET A 315 13.00 -16.42 13.32
N LYS A 316 13.25 -16.05 14.58
CA LYS A 316 12.44 -16.51 15.71
C LYS A 316 11.30 -15.55 16.04
N ASN A 317 11.60 -14.25 16.10
CA ASN A 317 10.71 -13.20 16.61
C ASN A 317 10.42 -12.06 15.58
N LEU A 318 10.75 -12.28 14.31
CA LEU A 318 10.48 -11.32 13.24
C LEU A 318 9.41 -11.85 12.30
N PHE A 319 8.34 -11.08 12.14
CA PHE A 319 7.21 -11.35 11.26
C PHE A 319 7.18 -10.36 10.09
N VAL A 320 6.48 -10.70 9.01
CA VAL A 320 6.33 -9.85 7.83
C VAL A 320 4.86 -9.77 7.41
N ALA A 321 4.41 -8.60 6.95
CA ALA A 321 3.05 -8.45 6.48
C ALA A 321 2.92 -7.41 5.36
N GLY A 322 1.74 -7.35 4.77
CA GLY A 322 1.46 -6.50 3.63
C GLY A 322 2.19 -6.97 2.38
N GLU A 323 2.39 -6.08 1.45
CA GLU A 323 3.09 -6.40 0.19
C GLU A 323 4.54 -6.88 0.38
N LYS A 324 5.09 -6.71 1.57
CA LYS A 324 6.38 -7.28 1.99
C LYS A 324 6.32 -8.80 2.10
N SER A 325 5.16 -9.38 2.35
CA SER A 325 4.97 -10.80 2.65
C SER A 325 4.54 -11.65 1.44
N GLY A 326 4.38 -11.07 0.25
CA GLY A 326 3.99 -11.82 -0.94
C GLY A 326 3.86 -10.98 -2.21
N PHE A 327 3.86 -11.65 -3.37
CA PHE A 327 3.67 -11.01 -4.69
C PHE A 327 2.20 -10.70 -4.96
N TYR A 328 1.62 -9.82 -4.19
CA TYR A 328 0.26 -9.32 -4.36
C TYR A 328 0.20 -7.81 -4.12
N VAL A 329 -0.84 -7.20 -4.63
CA VAL A 329 -1.18 -5.80 -4.37
C VAL A 329 -2.63 -5.73 -3.93
N GLY A 330 -2.88 -5.10 -2.78
CA GLY A 330 -4.24 -4.92 -2.28
C GLY A 330 -4.28 -4.46 -0.84
N HIS A 331 -5.23 -3.61 -0.53
CA HIS A 331 -5.42 -3.09 0.82
C HIS A 331 -6.04 -4.15 1.74
N THR A 332 -6.97 -4.96 1.23
CA THR A 332 -7.59 -6.07 1.98
C THR A 332 -6.53 -7.09 2.39
N GLU A 333 -5.68 -7.52 1.46
CA GLU A 333 -4.58 -8.45 1.71
C GLU A 333 -3.58 -7.88 2.73
N ALA A 334 -3.31 -6.57 2.65
CA ALA A 334 -2.43 -5.91 3.60
C ALA A 334 -3.00 -5.94 5.02
N ILE A 335 -4.30 -5.67 5.18
CA ILE A 335 -5.00 -5.71 6.47
C ILE A 335 -5.04 -7.14 7.01
N CYS A 336 -5.42 -8.13 6.19
CA CYS A 336 -5.51 -9.53 6.59
C CYS A 336 -4.16 -10.09 7.05
N THR A 337 -3.11 -9.90 6.26
CA THR A 337 -1.75 -10.38 6.60
C THR A 337 -1.18 -9.63 7.80
N GLY A 338 -1.46 -8.32 7.91
CA GLY A 338 -1.09 -7.53 9.09
C GLY A 338 -1.73 -8.05 10.35
N SER A 339 -3.04 -8.30 10.32
CA SER A 339 -3.78 -8.84 11.46
C SER A 339 -3.24 -10.21 11.89
N LEU A 340 -2.95 -11.09 10.93
CA LEU A 340 -2.36 -12.41 11.21
C LEU A 340 -0.95 -12.29 11.81
N ALA A 341 -0.10 -11.43 11.25
CA ALA A 341 1.25 -11.22 11.76
C ALA A 341 1.24 -10.66 13.19
N GLY A 342 0.37 -9.67 13.48
CA GLY A 342 0.21 -9.10 14.80
C GLY A 342 -0.26 -10.13 15.83
N HIS A 343 -1.25 -10.96 15.46
CA HIS A 343 -1.74 -12.05 16.30
C HIS A 343 -0.64 -13.06 16.61
N ASN A 344 0.07 -13.53 15.57
CA ASN A 344 1.11 -14.55 15.73
C ASN A 344 2.36 -14.04 16.44
N ALA A 345 2.69 -12.76 16.31
CA ALA A 345 3.74 -12.14 17.12
C ALA A 345 3.48 -12.28 18.62
N VAL A 346 2.23 -12.07 19.06
CA VAL A 346 1.85 -12.24 20.46
C VAL A 346 1.77 -13.71 20.86
N ARG A 347 1.28 -14.62 20.01
CA ARG A 347 1.30 -16.06 20.26
C ARG A 347 2.73 -16.58 20.48
N TYR A 348 3.69 -16.12 19.68
CA TYR A 348 5.10 -16.40 19.88
C TYR A 348 5.55 -15.99 21.29
N LEU A 349 5.24 -14.77 21.72
CA LEU A 349 5.62 -14.26 23.04
C LEU A 349 4.96 -15.02 24.20
N ALA A 350 3.78 -15.57 23.97
CA ALA A 350 3.04 -16.39 24.92
C ALA A 350 3.45 -17.88 24.87
N ASN A 351 4.43 -18.27 24.06
CA ASN A 351 4.82 -19.67 23.80
C ASN A 351 3.63 -20.56 23.36
N MET A 352 2.72 -20.00 22.58
CA MET A 352 1.54 -20.71 22.04
C MET A 352 1.84 -21.25 20.64
N GLU A 353 1.24 -22.38 20.26
CA GLU A 353 1.25 -22.87 18.87
C GLU A 353 0.49 -21.90 17.96
N TYR A 354 0.91 -21.84 16.69
CA TYR A 354 0.28 -20.98 15.67
C TYR A 354 -0.98 -21.62 15.07
#